data_666a61674981ced62f5f856c960ad297
#
_entry.id   666a61674981ced62f5f856c960ad297
#
_cell.length_a   1.000
_cell.length_b   1.000
_cell.length_c   1.000
_cell.angle_alpha   90.00
_cell.angle_beta   90.00
_cell.angle_gamma   90.00
#
_symmetry.space_group_name_H-M   'P 1'
#
loop_
_entity.id
_entity.type
_entity.pdbx_description
1 polymer ?
#
loop_
_entity_poly.entity_id
_entity_poly.type
_entity_poly.pdbx_seq_one_letter_code
_entity_poly.pdbx_strand_id
1 'polypeptide(L)'
;MYLKEKPDGPFVTLVSFFRVVASPHGRGHALVLLEAPLLHRSLPEALNVCVTDNDALAHYLVDNFVSCFGAFKGAEALAHMDYVPLEGVAASGDTRSAYMEWVKGRNVEVSLSWEDLGQPFLVNIPKEKSATGQHALHSLFVDARRVTATVNGRALKGKPVPREFAGRQSSTAFLAYSETWVKM
;
A
#
# COMPACT_ATOMS: atom_id res chain seq x y z
N MET A 1 -4.10 0.04 -0.89
CA MET A 1 -5.33 0.84 -1.10
C MET A 1 -4.96 2.12 -1.83
N TYR A 2 -5.58 2.36 -2.99
CA TYR A 2 -5.38 3.58 -3.78
C TYR A 2 -6.75 4.18 -4.03
N LEU A 3 -7.07 5.29 -3.34
CA LEU A 3 -8.43 5.78 -3.22
C LEU A 3 -8.62 7.08 -4.01
N LYS A 4 -9.81 7.25 -4.61
CA LYS A 4 -10.24 8.43 -5.34
C LYS A 4 -11.57 8.94 -4.81
N GLU A 5 -11.80 10.25 -4.86
CA GLU A 5 -13.12 10.83 -4.58
C GLU A 5 -14.09 10.65 -5.75
N LYS A 6 -13.55 10.71 -6.98
CA LYS A 6 -14.30 10.47 -8.24
C LYS A 6 -13.52 9.46 -9.08
N PRO A 7 -14.19 8.57 -9.83
CA PRO A 7 -13.52 7.56 -10.66
C PRO A 7 -12.43 8.12 -11.59
N ASP A 8 -12.72 9.22 -12.25
CA ASP A 8 -11.80 9.87 -13.21
C ASP A 8 -10.89 10.92 -12.56
N GLY A 9 -11.02 11.13 -11.24
CA GLY A 9 -10.21 12.08 -10.49
C GLY A 9 -8.83 11.52 -10.11
N PRO A 10 -7.98 12.37 -9.54
CA PRO A 10 -6.71 11.93 -8.99
C PRO A 10 -6.89 11.04 -7.75
N PHE A 11 -5.85 10.31 -7.40
CA PHE A 11 -5.78 9.65 -6.11
C PHE A 11 -5.66 10.69 -5.00
N VAL A 12 -6.47 10.51 -3.94
CA VAL A 12 -6.49 11.40 -2.76
C VAL A 12 -5.90 10.73 -1.53
N THR A 13 -5.83 9.40 -1.53
CA THR A 13 -5.19 8.59 -0.48
C THR A 13 -4.47 7.42 -1.14
N LEU A 14 -3.19 7.26 -0.81
CA LEU A 14 -2.39 6.12 -1.23
C LEU A 14 -1.83 5.44 0.02
N VAL A 15 -2.13 4.15 0.17
CA VAL A 15 -1.60 3.33 1.26
C VAL A 15 -1.04 2.03 0.69
N SER A 16 0.19 1.69 1.09
CA SER A 16 0.79 0.39 0.85
C SER A 16 1.38 -0.13 2.14
N PHE A 17 0.95 -1.29 2.61
CA PHE A 17 1.51 -1.92 3.79
C PHE A 17 2.23 -3.21 3.42
N PHE A 18 3.48 -3.28 3.76
CA PHE A 18 4.37 -4.42 3.53
C PHE A 18 4.66 -5.14 4.85
N ARG A 19 4.47 -6.45 4.83
CA ARG A 19 4.95 -7.40 5.84
C ARG A 19 5.97 -8.31 5.18
N VAL A 20 7.23 -7.98 5.33
CA VAL A 20 8.32 -8.68 4.65
C VAL A 20 8.92 -9.72 5.59
N VAL A 21 8.84 -10.98 5.22
CA VAL A 21 9.39 -12.09 6.02
C VAL A 21 10.82 -12.46 5.61
N ALA A 22 11.22 -12.11 4.39
CA ALA A 22 12.59 -12.32 3.90
C ALA A 22 12.92 -11.32 2.79
N SER A 23 14.10 -10.69 2.89
CA SER A 23 14.67 -9.85 1.84
C SER A 23 16.18 -9.70 2.05
N PRO A 24 16.94 -9.17 1.07
CA PRO A 24 18.35 -8.79 1.28
C PRO A 24 18.55 -7.74 2.38
N HIS A 25 17.50 -6.99 2.73
CA HIS A 25 17.51 -5.96 3.78
C HIS A 25 16.90 -6.46 5.11
N GLY A 26 16.75 -7.79 5.25
CA GLY A 26 16.14 -8.42 6.42
C GLY A 26 14.61 -8.50 6.32
N ARG A 27 14.00 -8.80 7.46
CA ARG A 27 12.53 -8.83 7.65
C ARG A 27 12.05 -7.54 8.30
N GLY A 28 10.78 -7.22 8.14
CA GLY A 28 10.18 -6.06 8.80
C GLY A 28 8.85 -5.65 8.21
N HIS A 29 8.37 -4.53 8.68
CA HIS A 29 7.13 -3.90 8.26
C HIS A 29 7.42 -2.51 7.70
N ALA A 30 6.68 -2.11 6.68
CA ALA A 30 6.68 -0.74 6.18
C ALA A 30 5.27 -0.37 5.74
N LEU A 31 4.63 0.56 6.44
CA LEU A 31 3.39 1.19 6.04
C LEU A 31 3.70 2.52 5.39
N VAL A 32 3.50 2.64 4.09
CA VAL A 32 3.62 3.89 3.34
C VAL A 32 2.23 4.50 3.19
N LEU A 33 2.04 5.71 3.67
CA LEU A 33 0.78 6.44 3.59
C LEU A 33 1.02 7.86 3.07
N LEU A 34 0.36 8.20 1.96
CA LEU A 34 0.33 9.53 1.39
C LEU A 34 -1.12 10.04 1.40
N GLU A 35 -1.36 11.12 2.11
CA GLU A 35 -2.62 11.86 2.07
C GLU A 35 -2.47 13.02 1.08
N ALA A 36 -3.42 13.16 0.17
CA ALA A 36 -3.40 14.19 -0.88
C ALA A 36 -2.05 14.24 -1.65
N PRO A 37 -1.58 13.14 -2.25
CA PRO A 37 -0.22 12.98 -2.77
C PRO A 37 0.19 14.01 -3.82
N LEU A 38 -0.78 14.64 -4.51
CA LEU A 38 -0.53 15.70 -5.49
C LEU A 38 -0.56 17.11 -4.89
N LEU A 39 -1.07 17.24 -3.65
CA LEU A 39 -1.34 18.54 -3.01
C LEU A 39 -0.60 18.70 -1.67
N HIS A 40 0.26 17.75 -1.30
CA HIS A 40 0.81 17.69 0.05
C HIS A 40 1.55 18.99 0.47
N ARG A 41 2.18 19.71 -0.46
CA ARG A 41 2.80 21.02 -0.20
C ARG A 41 1.79 22.13 0.09
N SER A 42 0.56 21.96 -0.40
CA SER A 42 -0.54 22.92 -0.24
C SER A 42 -1.41 22.62 0.97
N LEU A 43 -1.23 21.45 1.58
CA LEU A 43 -1.98 20.98 2.75
C LEU A 43 -1.00 20.61 3.88
N PRO A 44 -0.62 21.58 4.73
CA PRO A 44 0.39 21.37 5.79
C PRO A 44 0.06 20.23 6.76
N GLU A 45 -1.22 19.88 6.89
CA GLU A 45 -1.70 18.80 7.78
C GLU A 45 -1.81 17.45 7.06
N ALA A 46 -1.54 17.38 5.75
CA ALA A 46 -1.58 16.12 5.01
C ALA A 46 -0.41 15.23 5.44
N LEU A 47 -0.74 13.99 5.81
CA LEU A 47 0.27 13.02 6.23
C LEU A 47 1.02 12.46 5.03
N ASN A 48 2.33 12.35 5.21
CA ASN A 48 3.26 11.75 4.28
C ASN A 48 4.27 10.93 5.10
N VAL A 49 3.93 9.69 5.40
CA VAL A 49 4.62 8.91 6.43
C VAL A 49 4.92 7.48 5.99
N CYS A 50 6.07 6.97 6.42
CA CYS A 50 6.40 5.56 6.43
C CYS A 50 6.59 5.08 7.86
N VAL A 51 5.69 4.22 8.36
CA VAL A 51 5.84 3.60 9.69
C VAL A 51 6.55 2.27 9.52
N THR A 52 7.70 2.10 10.16
CA THR A 52 8.58 0.94 9.95
C THR A 52 9.32 0.49 11.21
N ASP A 53 9.67 -0.80 11.27
CA ASP A 53 10.59 -1.40 12.23
C ASP A 53 11.96 -1.77 11.61
N ASN A 54 12.16 -1.40 10.33
CA ASN A 54 13.41 -1.62 9.60
C ASN A 54 13.63 -0.53 8.55
N ASP A 55 14.41 0.48 8.90
CA ASP A 55 14.64 1.65 8.04
C ASP A 55 15.28 1.28 6.70
N ALA A 56 16.26 0.39 6.69
CA ALA A 56 16.94 -0.02 5.45
C ALA A 56 15.97 -0.72 4.48
N LEU A 57 15.09 -1.58 5.02
CA LEU A 57 14.03 -2.23 4.25
C LEU A 57 13.01 -1.20 3.76
N ALA A 58 12.58 -0.27 4.60
CA ALA A 58 11.59 0.75 4.25
C ALA A 58 12.08 1.64 3.11
N HIS A 59 13.30 2.17 3.19
CA HIS A 59 13.91 2.94 2.10
C HIS A 59 14.00 2.12 0.81
N TYR A 60 14.47 0.87 0.90
CA TYR A 60 14.50 -0.01 -0.27
C TYR A 60 13.13 -0.21 -0.91
N LEU A 61 12.09 -0.44 -0.11
CA LEU A 61 10.72 -0.63 -0.60
C LEU A 61 10.17 0.66 -1.23
N VAL A 62 10.39 1.81 -0.62
CA VAL A 62 9.95 3.09 -1.17
C VAL A 62 10.63 3.38 -2.51
N ASP A 63 11.95 3.25 -2.57
CA ASP A 63 12.74 3.63 -3.74
C ASP A 63 12.59 2.65 -4.91
N ASN A 64 12.45 1.35 -4.64
CA ASN A 64 12.50 0.32 -5.68
C ASN A 64 11.16 -0.35 -5.99
N PHE A 65 10.13 -0.17 -5.16
CA PHE A 65 8.81 -0.73 -5.37
C PHE A 65 7.73 0.34 -5.41
N VAL A 66 7.51 1.06 -4.32
CA VAL A 66 6.41 2.01 -4.19
C VAL A 66 6.49 3.08 -5.27
N SER A 67 7.65 3.69 -5.48
CA SER A 67 7.91 4.70 -6.51
C SER A 67 7.60 4.21 -7.94
N CYS A 68 7.66 2.90 -8.17
CA CYS A 68 7.40 2.27 -9.46
C CYS A 68 5.91 1.93 -9.67
N PHE A 69 5.11 1.84 -8.62
CA PHE A 69 3.69 1.52 -8.73
C PHE A 69 2.92 2.66 -9.38
N GLY A 70 2.09 2.36 -10.38
CA GLY A 70 1.43 3.36 -11.20
C GLY A 70 0.69 4.46 -10.43
N ALA A 71 0.10 4.13 -9.27
CA ALA A 71 -0.59 5.10 -8.43
C ALA A 71 0.36 6.06 -7.68
N PHE A 72 1.59 5.64 -7.39
CA PHE A 72 2.61 6.42 -6.67
C PHE A 72 3.61 7.08 -7.62
N LYS A 73 3.67 6.63 -8.87
CA LYS A 73 4.65 7.10 -9.84
C LYS A 73 4.54 8.62 -10.05
N GLY A 74 5.62 9.32 -9.80
CA GLY A 74 5.68 10.78 -9.91
C GLY A 74 5.07 11.52 -8.70
N ALA A 75 4.68 10.85 -7.62
CA ALA A 75 4.25 11.50 -6.39
C ALA A 75 5.47 12.16 -5.70
N GLU A 76 5.56 13.49 -5.76
CA GLU A 76 6.63 14.25 -5.11
C GLU A 76 6.70 14.00 -3.60
N ALA A 77 5.56 13.64 -3.00
CA ALA A 77 5.45 13.30 -1.59
C ALA A 77 6.42 12.18 -1.17
N LEU A 78 6.75 11.24 -2.06
CA LEU A 78 7.71 10.16 -1.74
C LEU A 78 9.11 10.65 -1.42
N ALA A 79 9.53 11.78 -1.99
CA ALA A 79 10.84 12.37 -1.72
C ALA A 79 10.93 13.10 -0.37
N HIS A 80 9.80 13.29 0.31
CA HIS A 80 9.68 14.07 1.55
C HIS A 80 8.93 13.31 2.64
N MET A 81 9.12 11.99 2.67
CA MET A 81 8.44 11.13 3.65
C MET A 81 9.08 11.23 5.04
N ASP A 82 8.22 11.29 6.05
CA ASP A 82 8.63 11.13 7.44
C ASP A 82 8.70 9.63 7.78
N TYR A 83 9.88 9.14 8.16
CA TYR A 83 10.06 7.77 8.64
C TYR A 83 9.85 7.71 10.14
N VAL A 84 8.85 6.94 10.57
CA VAL A 84 8.40 6.85 11.96
C VAL A 84 8.61 5.43 12.47
N PRO A 85 9.25 5.25 13.64
CA PRO A 85 9.40 3.93 14.25
C PRO A 85 8.06 3.25 14.51
N LEU A 86 7.95 1.97 14.12
CA LEU A 86 6.81 1.11 14.42
C LEU A 86 6.82 0.74 15.92
N GLU A 87 5.70 0.99 16.60
CA GLU A 87 5.48 0.62 18.01
C GLU A 87 4.61 -0.62 18.16
N GLY A 88 3.76 -0.90 17.18
CA GLY A 88 2.88 -2.07 17.22
C GLY A 88 2.15 -2.30 15.92
N VAL A 89 1.82 -3.58 15.69
CA VAL A 89 1.03 -4.02 14.56
C VAL A 89 0.10 -5.14 15.00
N ALA A 90 -1.13 -5.11 14.52
CA ALA A 90 -2.11 -6.16 14.73
C ALA A 90 -2.93 -6.39 13.47
N ALA A 91 -3.52 -7.57 13.36
CA ALA A 91 -4.43 -7.90 12.29
C ALA A 91 -5.59 -8.74 12.83
N SER A 92 -6.74 -8.65 12.19
CA SER A 92 -7.93 -9.45 12.52
C SER A 92 -8.77 -9.73 11.29
N GLY A 93 -9.73 -10.63 11.43
CA GLY A 93 -10.61 -11.05 10.35
C GLY A 93 -10.09 -12.26 9.58
N ASP A 94 -10.73 -12.52 8.46
CA ASP A 94 -10.36 -13.57 7.54
C ASP A 94 -10.13 -13.00 6.12
N THR A 95 -9.51 -13.79 5.26
CA THR A 95 -9.25 -13.35 3.87
C THR A 95 -10.39 -13.72 2.91
N ARG A 96 -11.57 -14.05 3.42
CA ARG A 96 -12.76 -14.44 2.64
C ARG A 96 -13.85 -13.40 2.69
N SER A 97 -14.06 -12.80 3.86
CA SER A 97 -15.13 -11.82 4.07
C SER A 97 -14.62 -10.42 4.37
N ALA A 98 -13.77 -10.30 5.37
CA ALA A 98 -13.18 -9.02 5.78
C ALA A 98 -11.82 -9.22 6.45
N TYR A 99 -10.94 -8.26 6.27
CA TYR A 99 -9.63 -8.25 6.88
C TYR A 99 -9.28 -6.86 7.36
N MET A 100 -8.64 -6.75 8.52
CA MET A 100 -8.24 -5.48 9.12
C MET A 100 -6.79 -5.54 9.56
N GLU A 101 -6.08 -4.44 9.36
CA GLU A 101 -4.74 -4.18 9.84
C GLU A 101 -4.75 -2.93 10.71
N TRP A 102 -4.00 -2.97 11.78
CA TRP A 102 -3.75 -1.84 12.66
C TRP A 102 -2.24 -1.65 12.82
N VAL A 103 -1.78 -0.43 12.63
CA VAL A 103 -0.36 -0.07 12.68
C VAL A 103 -0.20 1.17 13.54
N LYS A 104 0.65 1.10 14.54
CA LYS A 104 0.97 2.21 15.43
C LYS A 104 2.44 2.57 15.33
N GLY A 105 2.70 3.84 15.10
CA GLY A 105 4.01 4.48 15.26
C GLY A 105 3.91 5.66 16.23
N ARG A 106 5.03 6.33 16.46
CA ARG A 106 5.05 7.52 17.30
C ARG A 106 4.11 8.59 16.75
N ASN A 107 3.07 8.96 17.50
CA ASN A 107 2.08 9.99 17.15
C ASN A 107 1.24 9.68 15.89
N VAL A 108 1.30 8.48 15.36
CA VAL A 108 0.48 8.05 14.22
C VAL A 108 -0.08 6.66 14.47
N GLU A 109 -1.40 6.53 14.31
CA GLU A 109 -2.11 5.27 14.39
C GLU A 109 -2.96 5.12 13.12
N VAL A 110 -2.72 4.05 12.38
CA VAL A 110 -3.40 3.77 11.12
C VAL A 110 -4.21 2.49 11.26
N SER A 111 -5.50 2.55 10.88
CA SER A 111 -6.33 1.37 10.73
C SER A 111 -6.78 1.23 9.28
N LEU A 112 -6.63 0.04 8.74
CA LEU A 112 -6.98 -0.33 7.38
C LEU A 112 -7.96 -1.49 7.41
N SER A 113 -9.13 -1.34 6.78
CA SER A 113 -10.12 -2.41 6.65
C SER A 113 -10.40 -2.69 5.19
N TRP A 114 -10.44 -3.97 4.83
CA TRP A 114 -10.87 -4.47 3.52
C TRP A 114 -12.10 -5.34 3.72
N GLU A 115 -13.17 -4.99 3.05
CA GLU A 115 -14.48 -5.64 3.17
C GLU A 115 -15.02 -6.00 1.79
N ASP A 116 -16.01 -6.90 1.77
CA ASP A 116 -16.60 -7.39 0.53
C ASP A 116 -15.50 -7.92 -0.42
N LEU A 117 -14.74 -8.87 0.12
CA LEU A 117 -13.58 -9.46 -0.53
C LEU A 117 -14.02 -10.34 -1.72
N GLY A 118 -13.33 -10.17 -2.83
CA GLY A 118 -13.52 -10.96 -4.03
C GLY A 118 -12.86 -12.34 -3.94
N GLN A 119 -13.06 -13.13 -5.00
CA GLN A 119 -12.36 -14.42 -5.11
C GLN A 119 -10.87 -14.20 -5.31
N PRO A 120 -10.02 -14.96 -4.61
CA PRO A 120 -8.58 -14.91 -4.82
C PRO A 120 -8.20 -15.28 -6.25
N PHE A 121 -7.15 -14.62 -6.79
CA PHE A 121 -6.61 -14.94 -8.10
C PHE A 121 -5.09 -14.80 -8.13
N LEU A 122 -4.47 -15.67 -8.92
CA LEU A 122 -3.02 -15.66 -9.09
C LEU A 122 -2.59 -14.57 -10.07
N VAL A 123 -1.52 -13.89 -9.70
CA VAL A 123 -0.81 -12.93 -10.55
C VAL A 123 0.62 -13.43 -10.72
N ASN A 124 1.01 -13.57 -11.97
CA ASN A 124 2.37 -13.97 -12.34
C ASN A 124 2.86 -13.02 -13.43
N ILE A 125 3.74 -12.11 -13.05
CA ILE A 125 4.29 -11.10 -13.94
C ILE A 125 5.81 -11.27 -13.98
N PRO A 126 6.38 -11.62 -15.14
CA PRO A 126 7.82 -11.73 -15.28
C PRO A 126 8.49 -10.37 -15.08
N LYS A 127 9.75 -10.39 -14.71
CA LYS A 127 10.57 -9.22 -14.36
C LYS A 127 10.43 -8.07 -15.38
N GLU A 128 10.51 -8.37 -16.66
CA GLU A 128 10.50 -7.40 -17.75
C GLU A 128 9.16 -6.67 -17.93
N LYS A 129 8.08 -7.26 -17.40
CA LYS A 129 6.72 -6.70 -17.44
C LYS A 129 6.25 -6.17 -16.09
N SER A 130 7.06 -6.34 -15.05
CA SER A 130 6.72 -5.85 -13.71
C SER A 130 6.86 -4.33 -13.62
N ALA A 131 6.15 -3.72 -12.68
CA ALA A 131 6.23 -2.28 -12.46
C ALA A 131 7.65 -1.80 -12.14
N THR A 132 8.46 -2.62 -11.47
CA THR A 132 9.84 -2.29 -11.10
C THR A 132 10.84 -2.53 -12.22
N GLY A 133 10.52 -3.37 -13.21
CA GLY A 133 11.46 -3.82 -14.24
C GLY A 133 12.61 -4.68 -13.72
N GLN A 134 12.67 -4.95 -12.42
CA GLN A 134 13.77 -5.63 -11.74
C GLN A 134 13.36 -6.89 -10.97
N HIS A 135 12.08 -7.04 -10.65
CA HIS A 135 11.56 -8.11 -9.83
C HIS A 135 10.41 -8.83 -10.53
N ALA A 136 10.41 -10.13 -10.54
CA ALA A 136 9.22 -10.90 -10.92
C ALA A 136 8.19 -10.82 -9.79
N LEU A 137 6.91 -10.85 -10.13
CA LEU A 137 5.80 -10.86 -9.19
C LEU A 137 5.06 -12.18 -9.27
N HIS A 138 5.07 -12.94 -8.19
CA HIS A 138 4.22 -14.10 -7.96
C HIS A 138 3.36 -13.79 -6.74
N SER A 139 2.07 -13.68 -6.91
CA SER A 139 1.21 -13.23 -5.81
C SER A 139 -0.21 -13.77 -5.93
N LEU A 140 -0.81 -14.03 -4.78
CA LEU A 140 -2.25 -14.23 -4.66
C LEU A 140 -2.88 -12.89 -4.30
N PHE A 141 -3.74 -12.37 -5.19
CA PHE A 141 -4.49 -11.14 -4.97
C PHE A 141 -5.91 -11.44 -4.53
N VAL A 142 -6.43 -10.61 -3.62
CA VAL A 142 -7.82 -10.61 -3.19
C VAL A 142 -8.31 -9.16 -3.25
N ASP A 143 -9.18 -8.87 -4.20
CA ASP A 143 -9.75 -7.53 -4.35
C ASP A 143 -10.72 -7.22 -3.22
N ALA A 144 -10.80 -5.96 -2.82
CA ALA A 144 -11.82 -5.45 -1.92
C ALA A 144 -12.70 -4.42 -2.63
N ARG A 145 -14.01 -4.52 -2.47
CA ARG A 145 -14.98 -3.56 -3.03
C ARG A 145 -15.24 -2.41 -2.08
N ARG A 146 -15.08 -2.64 -0.80
CA ARG A 146 -15.17 -1.60 0.24
C ARG A 146 -13.94 -1.61 1.09
N VAL A 147 -13.49 -0.41 1.43
CA VAL A 147 -12.37 -0.22 2.36
C VAL A 147 -12.62 0.97 3.24
N THR A 148 -12.03 0.92 4.43
CA THR A 148 -11.92 2.06 5.32
C THR A 148 -10.45 2.23 5.69
N ALA A 149 -9.97 3.45 5.65
CA ALA A 149 -8.66 3.80 6.17
C ALA A 149 -8.82 4.97 7.13
N THR A 150 -8.23 4.87 8.31
CA THR A 150 -8.24 5.95 9.29
C THR A 150 -6.82 6.27 9.77
N VAL A 151 -6.60 7.52 10.14
CA VAL A 151 -5.38 7.97 10.81
C VAL A 151 -5.78 8.72 12.06
N ASN A 152 -5.30 8.29 13.23
CA ASN A 152 -5.63 8.86 14.54
C ASN A 152 -7.14 9.01 14.72
N GLY A 153 -7.91 8.00 14.30
CA GLY A 153 -9.37 7.97 14.34
C GLY A 153 -10.09 8.80 13.27
N ARG A 154 -9.38 9.61 12.48
CA ARG A 154 -9.96 10.40 11.38
C ARG A 154 -9.99 9.56 10.09
N ALA A 155 -11.16 9.45 9.46
CA ALA A 155 -11.29 8.75 8.19
C ALA A 155 -10.53 9.47 7.06
N LEU A 156 -9.80 8.72 6.25
CA LEU A 156 -9.16 9.20 5.05
C LEU A 156 -10.16 9.27 3.90
N LYS A 157 -9.90 10.16 2.95
CA LYS A 157 -10.79 10.43 1.83
C LYS A 157 -10.66 9.40 0.72
N GLY A 158 -11.72 9.24 -0.04
CA GLY A 158 -11.77 8.46 -1.26
C GLY A 158 -12.36 7.06 -1.08
N LYS A 159 -12.55 6.40 -2.22
CA LYS A 159 -13.09 5.03 -2.34
C LYS A 159 -12.24 4.25 -3.35
N PRO A 160 -12.23 2.91 -3.26
CA PRO A 160 -11.65 2.10 -4.30
C PRO A 160 -12.42 2.28 -5.61
N VAL A 161 -11.71 2.20 -6.74
CA VAL A 161 -12.31 2.25 -8.06
C VAL A 161 -11.94 1.00 -8.85
N PRO A 162 -12.78 0.58 -9.81
CA PRO A 162 -12.44 -0.51 -10.72
C PRO A 162 -11.20 -0.15 -11.54
N ARG A 163 -10.38 -1.16 -11.82
CA ARG A 163 -9.24 -1.08 -12.74
C ARG A 163 -9.07 -2.38 -13.49
N GLU A 164 -8.37 -2.33 -14.60
CA GLU A 164 -7.83 -3.53 -15.21
C GLU A 164 -6.45 -3.84 -14.58
N PHE A 165 -6.25 -5.10 -14.19
CA PHE A 165 -4.99 -5.56 -13.66
C PHE A 165 -4.77 -7.04 -14.01
N ALA A 166 -3.59 -7.37 -14.53
CA ALA A 166 -3.22 -8.72 -14.94
C ALA A 166 -4.27 -9.38 -15.89
N GLY A 167 -4.82 -8.60 -16.83
CA GLY A 167 -5.77 -9.07 -17.84
C GLY A 167 -7.19 -9.32 -17.32
N ARG A 168 -7.55 -8.77 -16.15
CA ARG A 168 -8.90 -8.90 -15.59
C ARG A 168 -9.38 -7.62 -14.88
N GLN A 169 -10.69 -7.53 -14.71
CA GLN A 169 -11.27 -6.49 -13.86
C GLN A 169 -10.89 -6.75 -12.39
N SER A 170 -10.41 -5.71 -11.74
CA SER A 170 -9.87 -5.71 -10.40
C SER A 170 -10.25 -4.41 -9.67
N SER A 171 -9.83 -4.25 -8.44
CA SER A 171 -10.03 -3.05 -7.62
C SER A 171 -8.69 -2.36 -7.36
N THR A 172 -8.73 -1.04 -7.11
CA THR A 172 -7.57 -0.31 -6.59
C THR A 172 -7.31 -0.55 -5.10
N ALA A 173 -8.15 -1.35 -4.44
CA ALA A 173 -7.94 -1.83 -3.09
C ALA A 173 -7.92 -3.37 -3.07
N PHE A 174 -6.87 -3.94 -2.56
CA PHE A 174 -6.62 -5.37 -2.58
C PHE A 174 -5.69 -5.80 -1.44
N LEU A 175 -5.77 -7.07 -1.08
CA LEU A 175 -4.73 -7.77 -0.34
C LEU A 175 -3.85 -8.51 -1.34
N ALA A 176 -2.55 -8.56 -1.09
CA ALA A 176 -1.60 -9.28 -1.92
C ALA A 176 -0.71 -10.15 -1.03
N TYR A 177 -0.77 -11.45 -1.26
CA TYR A 177 0.09 -12.43 -0.60
C TYR A 177 1.16 -12.83 -1.60
N SER A 178 2.23 -12.06 -1.60
CA SER A 178 3.34 -12.23 -2.53
C SER A 178 4.39 -13.16 -1.92
N GLU A 179 4.80 -14.16 -2.68
CA GLU A 179 6.09 -14.77 -2.45
C GLU A 179 7.19 -13.76 -2.74
N THR A 180 8.32 -13.93 -2.09
CA THR A 180 9.44 -13.01 -2.12
C THR A 180 9.73 -12.53 -3.53
N TRP A 181 9.73 -11.24 -3.73
CA TRP A 181 10.20 -10.61 -4.95
C TRP A 181 11.70 -10.84 -5.05
N VAL A 182 12.12 -11.68 -5.96
CA VAL A 182 13.52 -11.99 -6.14
C VAL A 182 14.10 -11.11 -7.22
N LYS A 183 15.09 -10.30 -6.88
CA LYS A 183 15.92 -9.64 -7.87
C LYS A 183 16.76 -10.73 -8.54
N MET A 184 16.43 -11.05 -9.78
CA MET A 184 17.22 -11.96 -10.60
C MET A 184 18.31 -11.21 -11.34
#